data_952fff5e01174c1ea0a787ac63209677
#
_entry.id   952fff5e01174c1ea0a787ac63209677
#
_cell.length_a   1.000
_cell.length_b   1.000
_cell.length_c   1.000
_cell.angle_alpha   90.00
_cell.angle_beta   90.00
_cell.angle_gamma   90.00
#
_symmetry.space_group_name_H-M   'P 1'
#
loop_
_entity.id
_entity.type
_entity.pdbx_description
1 polymer ?
#
loop_
_entity_poly.entity_id
_entity_poly.type
_entity_poly.pdbx_seq_one_letter_code
_entity_poly.pdbx_strand_id
1 'polypeptide(L)'
;DRLKAEGLAGTVTEKTGLLIDAYFSGTKVRWVLENVPGAREQAEAGDLLFGTVDSWLIWNFTKGAVHATDPSNASRTLMFNIHTGDWDDELLELLSVPRSMLPKVVPSSGIMGHMHPEFLGHSLPLAGDAGDQQAATYGNACMLPGMAKNTYGTGCFLLMNTGTEARRSENNLLTT
;
A
#
# COMPACT_ATOMS: atom_id res chain seq x y z
N ASP A 1 12.00 16.11 1.52
CA ASP A 1 13.05 16.83 2.26
C ASP A 1 12.54 17.40 3.59
N ARG A 2 11.34 18.05 3.63
CA ARG A 2 10.79 18.65 4.86
C ARG A 2 10.66 17.63 6.00
N LEU A 3 10.01 16.50 5.79
CA LEU A 3 9.84 15.44 6.81
C LEU A 3 11.19 14.90 7.32
N LYS A 4 12.20 14.82 6.45
CA LYS A 4 13.56 14.43 6.87
C LYS A 4 14.22 15.48 7.76
N ALA A 5 14.03 16.76 7.42
CA ALA A 5 14.56 17.89 8.19
C ALA A 5 13.89 18.01 9.59
N GLU A 6 12.64 17.59 9.71
CA GLU A 6 11.88 17.54 10.95
C GLU A 6 12.27 16.34 11.85
N GLY A 7 13.22 15.50 11.43
CA GLY A 7 13.71 14.36 12.21
C GLY A 7 12.80 13.13 12.22
N LEU A 8 11.79 13.09 11.34
CA LEU A 8 10.75 12.05 11.33
C LEU A 8 11.16 10.75 10.64
N ALA A 9 12.36 10.69 10.08
CA ALA A 9 12.82 9.52 9.33
C ALA A 9 12.84 8.23 10.18
N GLY A 10 13.22 8.33 11.45
CA GLY A 10 13.26 7.18 12.37
C GLY A 10 11.88 6.56 12.57
N THR A 11 10.91 7.39 12.96
CA THR A 11 9.50 6.98 13.19
C THR A 11 8.88 6.35 11.95
N VAL A 12 9.07 6.97 10.79
CA VAL A 12 8.55 6.44 9.52
C VAL A 12 9.17 5.09 9.20
N THR A 13 10.50 4.97 9.29
CA THR A 13 11.18 3.70 8.99
C THR A 13 10.80 2.59 9.96
N GLU A 14 10.67 2.90 11.25
CA GLU A 14 10.27 1.92 12.26
C GLU A 14 8.89 1.35 11.98
N LYS A 15 7.90 2.21 11.70
CA LYS A 15 6.51 1.81 11.49
C LYS A 15 6.25 1.18 10.13
N THR A 16 6.90 1.67 9.08
CA THR A 16 6.62 1.28 7.70
C THR A 16 7.64 0.33 7.08
N GLY A 17 8.84 0.22 7.67
CA GLY A 17 9.98 -0.45 7.05
C GLY A 17 10.58 0.30 5.85
N LEU A 18 10.07 1.49 5.52
CA LEU A 18 10.44 2.27 4.35
C LEU A 18 11.30 3.48 4.72
N LEU A 19 12.00 4.01 3.75
CA LEU A 19 12.64 5.33 3.82
C LEU A 19 11.67 6.40 3.31
N ILE A 20 11.76 7.63 3.83
CA ILE A 20 10.99 8.75 3.30
C ILE A 20 11.49 9.08 1.89
N ASP A 21 10.67 8.78 0.90
CA ASP A 21 10.97 9.04 -0.51
C ASP A 21 9.69 9.41 -1.28
N ALA A 22 9.85 10.22 -2.32
CA ALA A 22 8.76 10.59 -3.23
C ALA A 22 8.28 9.41 -4.11
N TYR A 23 9.00 8.30 -4.11
CA TYR A 23 8.58 7.07 -4.76
C TYR A 23 7.26 6.55 -4.17
N PHE A 24 7.06 6.68 -2.86
CA PHE A 24 5.90 6.17 -2.14
C PHE A 24 4.71 7.14 -2.17
N SER A 25 3.50 6.61 -2.00
CA SER A 25 2.25 7.35 -2.24
C SER A 25 1.98 8.48 -1.26
N GLY A 26 2.27 8.31 0.03
CA GLY A 26 1.84 9.22 1.10
C GLY A 26 2.30 10.67 0.89
N THR A 27 3.54 10.89 0.45
CA THR A 27 4.04 12.24 0.16
C THR A 27 3.36 12.88 -1.06
N LYS A 28 2.93 12.07 -2.04
CA LYS A 28 2.19 12.53 -3.21
C LYS A 28 0.75 12.91 -2.84
N VAL A 29 0.09 12.09 -2.03
CA VAL A 29 -1.26 12.38 -1.52
C VAL A 29 -1.24 13.70 -0.75
N ARG A 30 -0.29 13.87 0.18
CA ARG A 30 -0.10 15.13 0.89
C ARG A 30 0.04 16.31 -0.07
N TRP A 31 0.91 16.17 -1.08
CA TRP A 31 1.13 17.24 -2.05
C TRP A 31 -0.16 17.59 -2.81
N VAL A 32 -0.95 16.61 -3.25
CA VAL A 32 -2.23 16.83 -3.92
C VAL A 32 -3.19 17.58 -3.00
N LEU A 33 -3.34 17.16 -1.75
CA LEU A 33 -4.22 17.80 -0.77
C LEU A 33 -3.81 19.25 -0.43
N GLU A 34 -2.51 19.55 -0.50
CA GLU A 34 -1.98 20.90 -0.22
C GLU A 34 -2.01 21.83 -1.45
N ASN A 35 -1.95 21.29 -2.68
CA ASN A 35 -1.71 22.11 -3.88
C ASN A 35 -2.85 22.08 -4.90
N VAL A 36 -3.77 21.12 -4.83
CA VAL A 36 -4.91 21.07 -5.74
C VAL A 36 -6.11 21.76 -5.08
N PRO A 37 -6.64 22.85 -5.69
CA PRO A 37 -7.77 23.58 -5.13
C PRO A 37 -8.99 22.69 -4.88
N GLY A 38 -9.56 22.74 -3.67
CA GLY A 38 -10.73 21.96 -3.26
C GLY A 38 -10.46 20.51 -2.89
N ALA A 39 -9.22 19.98 -3.09
CA ALA A 39 -8.92 18.58 -2.78
C ALA A 39 -9.01 18.30 -1.28
N ARG A 40 -8.53 19.21 -0.44
CA ARG A 40 -8.59 19.09 1.03
C ARG A 40 -10.02 19.01 1.51
N GLU A 41 -10.85 19.93 1.10
CA GLU A 41 -12.27 20.02 1.48
C GLU A 41 -13.04 18.76 1.03
N GLN A 42 -12.80 18.29 -0.18
CA GLN A 42 -13.42 17.06 -0.69
C GLN A 42 -12.95 15.81 0.09
N ALA A 43 -11.67 15.74 0.45
CA ALA A 43 -11.14 14.66 1.25
C ALA A 43 -11.76 14.62 2.65
N GLU A 44 -11.90 15.76 3.30
CA GLU A 44 -12.52 15.90 4.62
C GLU A 44 -14.03 15.64 4.58
N ALA A 45 -14.69 15.98 3.47
CA ALA A 45 -16.10 15.66 3.23
C ALA A 45 -16.35 14.18 2.92
N GLY A 46 -15.31 13.40 2.60
CA GLY A 46 -15.42 12.00 2.20
C GLY A 46 -15.73 11.78 0.71
N ASP A 47 -15.64 12.85 -0.10
CA ASP A 47 -15.92 12.81 -1.54
C ASP A 47 -14.69 12.41 -2.37
N LEU A 48 -13.51 12.36 -1.74
CA LEU A 48 -12.25 12.01 -2.39
C LEU A 48 -11.65 10.76 -1.73
N LEU A 49 -11.43 9.72 -2.53
CA LEU A 49 -10.82 8.47 -2.10
C LEU A 49 -9.39 8.32 -2.64
N PHE A 50 -8.55 7.68 -1.86
CA PHE A 50 -7.21 7.27 -2.26
C PHE A 50 -7.19 5.78 -2.61
N GLY A 51 -6.37 5.41 -3.58
CA GLY A 51 -6.07 4.01 -3.87
C GLY A 51 -4.79 3.87 -4.67
N THR A 52 -4.12 2.73 -4.48
CA THR A 52 -3.12 2.20 -5.38
C THR A 52 -3.83 1.54 -6.58
N VAL A 53 -3.10 1.05 -7.57
CA VAL A 53 -3.70 0.50 -8.81
C VAL A 53 -4.68 -0.65 -8.53
N ASP A 54 -4.39 -1.49 -7.56
CA ASP A 54 -5.25 -2.57 -7.06
C ASP A 54 -6.61 -2.04 -6.58
N SER A 55 -6.59 -1.05 -5.69
CA SER A 55 -7.82 -0.41 -5.19
C SER A 55 -8.65 0.20 -6.32
N TRP A 56 -7.99 0.84 -7.30
CA TRP A 56 -8.64 1.38 -8.46
C TRP A 56 -9.31 0.30 -9.31
N LEU A 57 -8.65 -0.85 -9.51
CA LEU A 57 -9.22 -1.97 -10.25
C LEU A 57 -10.41 -2.59 -9.50
N ILE A 58 -10.27 -2.83 -8.19
CA ILE A 58 -11.36 -3.36 -7.35
C ILE A 58 -12.56 -2.40 -7.39
N TRP A 59 -12.34 -1.10 -7.21
CA TRP A 59 -13.38 -0.08 -7.27
C TRP A 59 -14.13 -0.11 -8.61
N ASN A 60 -13.40 -0.14 -9.73
CA ASN A 60 -14.03 -0.16 -11.05
C ASN A 60 -14.76 -1.48 -11.33
N PHE A 61 -14.14 -2.62 -11.03
CA PHE A 61 -14.77 -3.93 -11.24
C PHE A 61 -16.03 -4.12 -10.40
N THR A 62 -16.09 -3.51 -9.24
CA THR A 62 -17.27 -3.57 -8.37
C THR A 62 -18.24 -2.39 -8.59
N LYS A 63 -18.00 -1.51 -9.57
CA LYS A 63 -18.79 -0.29 -9.83
C LYS A 63 -18.94 0.59 -8.57
N GLY A 64 -17.86 0.74 -7.83
CA GLY A 64 -17.83 1.58 -6.61
C GLY A 64 -18.36 0.90 -5.36
N ALA A 65 -18.71 -0.37 -5.39
CA ALA A 65 -19.24 -1.07 -4.22
C ALA A 65 -18.17 -1.45 -3.19
N VAL A 66 -16.91 -1.61 -3.62
CA VAL A 66 -15.80 -2.02 -2.76
C VAL A 66 -14.61 -1.09 -2.94
N HIS A 67 -14.15 -0.49 -1.82
CA HIS A 67 -12.91 0.27 -1.72
C HIS A 67 -11.96 -0.50 -0.79
N ALA A 68 -11.07 -1.28 -1.36
CA ALA A 68 -10.18 -2.17 -0.63
C ALA A 68 -8.77 -2.20 -1.23
N THR A 69 -7.81 -2.66 -0.44
CA THR A 69 -6.43 -2.96 -0.79
C THR A 69 -5.93 -4.12 0.07
N ASP A 70 -4.80 -4.71 -0.29
CA ASP A 70 -4.15 -5.73 0.52
C ASP A 70 -2.92 -5.19 1.29
N PRO A 71 -2.37 -5.92 2.29
CA PRO A 71 -1.19 -5.47 3.02
C PRO A 71 0.04 -5.24 2.14
N SER A 72 0.23 -6.02 1.08
CA SER A 72 1.42 -5.91 0.23
C SER A 72 1.42 -4.62 -0.61
N ASN A 73 0.25 -4.13 -1.03
CA ASN A 73 0.09 -2.83 -1.67
C ASN A 73 0.08 -1.68 -0.63
N ALA A 74 -0.68 -1.83 0.46
CA ALA A 74 -0.75 -0.82 1.52
C ALA A 74 0.62 -0.51 2.12
N SER A 75 1.48 -1.50 2.31
CA SER A 75 2.84 -1.33 2.84
C SER A 75 3.75 -0.45 1.97
N ARG A 76 3.35 -0.13 0.73
CA ARG A 76 4.12 0.73 -0.18
C ARG A 76 3.70 2.20 -0.16
N THR A 77 2.94 2.62 0.84
CA THR A 77 2.31 3.95 0.85
C THR A 77 2.93 4.98 1.81
N LEU A 78 3.78 4.59 2.75
CA LEU A 78 4.24 5.38 3.92
C LEU A 78 3.13 5.68 4.95
N MET A 79 1.95 5.06 4.83
CA MET A 79 0.80 5.29 5.70
C MET A 79 0.40 4.04 6.49
N PHE A 80 0.95 2.89 6.11
CA PHE A 80 0.62 1.58 6.67
C PHE A 80 1.68 1.14 7.71
N ASN A 81 1.23 0.65 8.84
CA ASN A 81 2.09 0.12 9.88
C ASN A 81 2.24 -1.40 9.71
N ILE A 82 3.46 -1.84 9.38
CA ILE A 82 3.75 -3.25 9.11
C ILE A 82 3.68 -4.15 10.36
N HIS A 83 3.66 -3.57 11.56
CA HIS A 83 3.56 -4.31 12.82
C HIS A 83 2.12 -4.54 13.25
N THR A 84 1.22 -3.59 12.98
CA THR A 84 -0.21 -3.69 13.30
C THR A 84 -1.04 -4.25 12.16
N GLY A 85 -0.54 -4.17 10.92
CA GLY A 85 -1.25 -4.63 9.73
C GLY A 85 -2.40 -3.70 9.31
N ASP A 86 -2.35 -2.42 9.66
CA ASP A 86 -3.38 -1.43 9.32
C ASP A 86 -2.75 -0.04 9.09
N TRP A 87 -3.56 0.91 8.66
CA TRP A 87 -3.21 2.32 8.54
C TRP A 87 -2.82 2.88 9.92
N ASP A 88 -1.76 3.68 9.97
CA ASP A 88 -1.22 4.24 11.22
C ASP A 88 -1.63 5.70 11.37
N ASP A 89 -2.38 6.01 12.45
CA ASP A 89 -2.91 7.34 12.66
C ASP A 89 -1.84 8.41 12.84
N GLU A 90 -0.69 8.09 13.45
CA GLU A 90 0.43 9.04 13.56
C GLU A 90 1.05 9.34 12.19
N LEU A 91 1.21 8.33 11.33
CA LEU A 91 1.70 8.55 9.96
C LEU A 91 0.70 9.36 9.14
N LEU A 92 -0.61 9.13 9.32
CA LEU A 92 -1.65 9.89 8.66
C LEU A 92 -1.65 11.36 9.10
N GLU A 93 -1.48 11.61 10.40
CA GLU A 93 -1.34 12.97 10.93
C GLU A 93 -0.09 13.65 10.37
N LEU A 94 1.08 12.99 10.39
CA LEU A 94 2.33 13.50 9.81
C LEU A 94 2.21 13.87 8.34
N LEU A 95 1.44 13.10 7.58
CA LEU A 95 1.18 13.33 6.15
C LEU A 95 -0.04 14.20 5.91
N SER A 96 -0.79 14.55 6.95
CA SER A 96 -2.06 15.30 6.87
C SER A 96 -3.05 14.64 5.91
N VAL A 97 -3.18 13.30 5.97
CA VAL A 97 -4.09 12.51 5.13
C VAL A 97 -5.28 12.05 5.97
N PRO A 98 -6.52 12.41 5.60
CA PRO A 98 -7.71 11.92 6.29
C PRO A 98 -7.86 10.40 6.15
N ARG A 99 -8.09 9.69 7.26
CA ARG A 99 -8.28 8.23 7.26
C ARG A 99 -9.48 7.80 6.40
N SER A 100 -10.50 8.65 6.30
CA SER A 100 -11.70 8.44 5.49
C SER A 100 -11.42 8.23 4.00
N MET A 101 -10.28 8.72 3.49
CA MET A 101 -9.87 8.54 2.11
C MET A 101 -9.33 7.13 1.82
N LEU A 102 -8.93 6.36 2.85
CA LEU A 102 -8.13 5.17 2.67
C LEU A 102 -8.99 3.92 2.44
N PRO A 103 -8.55 2.99 1.57
CA PRO A 103 -9.24 1.73 1.35
C PRO A 103 -9.17 0.84 2.59
N LYS A 104 -10.16 -0.05 2.74
CA LYS A 104 -10.10 -1.09 3.76
C LYS A 104 -8.98 -2.07 3.42
N VAL A 105 -8.11 -2.35 4.39
CA VAL A 105 -7.09 -3.39 4.25
C VAL A 105 -7.75 -4.76 4.44
N VAL A 106 -7.58 -5.64 3.47
CA VAL A 106 -8.15 -7.01 3.47
C VAL A 106 -7.05 -8.03 3.17
N PRO A 107 -7.20 -9.30 3.53
CA PRO A 107 -6.23 -10.34 3.20
C PRO A 107 -5.97 -10.42 1.69
N SER A 108 -4.71 -10.65 1.29
CA SER A 108 -4.31 -10.82 -0.12
C SER A 108 -5.00 -12.01 -0.81
N SER A 109 -5.45 -13.00 -0.04
CA SER A 109 -6.24 -14.16 -0.52
C SER A 109 -7.53 -14.25 0.26
N GLY A 110 -8.65 -14.14 -0.45
CA GLY A 110 -10.00 -14.13 0.10
C GLY A 110 -10.96 -13.31 -0.76
N ILE A 111 -12.25 -13.57 -0.68
CA ILE A 111 -13.25 -12.83 -1.47
C ILE A 111 -13.39 -11.42 -0.86
N MET A 112 -12.92 -10.42 -1.58
CA MET A 112 -13.04 -9.01 -1.22
C MET A 112 -14.25 -8.31 -1.85
N GLY A 113 -14.80 -8.89 -2.90
CA GLY A 113 -15.97 -8.39 -3.63
C GLY A 113 -16.31 -9.26 -4.82
N HIS A 114 -17.25 -8.79 -5.62
CA HIS A 114 -17.64 -9.46 -6.85
C HIS A 114 -17.61 -8.48 -8.02
N MET A 115 -16.99 -8.90 -9.10
CA MET A 115 -16.97 -8.13 -10.35
C MET A 115 -18.40 -8.01 -10.91
N HIS A 116 -18.73 -6.81 -11.38
CA HIS A 116 -20.04 -6.53 -11.94
C HIS A 116 -20.25 -7.30 -13.27
N PRO A 117 -21.43 -7.89 -13.50
CA PRO A 117 -21.73 -8.71 -14.69
C PRO A 117 -21.51 -8.02 -16.03
N GLU A 118 -21.52 -6.68 -16.04
CA GLU A 118 -21.28 -5.88 -17.26
C GLU A 118 -19.95 -6.19 -17.95
N PHE A 119 -18.92 -6.61 -17.20
CA PHE A 119 -17.60 -6.86 -17.76
C PHE A 119 -17.50 -8.19 -18.52
N LEU A 120 -18.09 -9.25 -17.98
CA LEU A 120 -17.95 -10.61 -18.54
C LEU A 120 -19.29 -11.36 -18.68
N GLY A 121 -20.42 -10.66 -18.55
CA GLY A 121 -21.76 -11.26 -18.65
C GLY A 121 -22.25 -11.99 -17.41
N HIS A 122 -21.38 -12.20 -16.41
CA HIS A 122 -21.70 -12.83 -15.13
C HIS A 122 -20.83 -12.29 -14.00
N SER A 123 -21.29 -12.44 -12.78
CA SER A 123 -20.52 -12.00 -11.60
C SER A 123 -19.42 -13.01 -11.26
N LEU A 124 -18.20 -12.50 -11.02
CA LEU A 124 -17.05 -13.29 -10.59
C LEU A 124 -16.51 -12.78 -9.25
N PRO A 125 -16.12 -13.66 -8.32
CA PRO A 125 -15.47 -13.21 -7.08
C PRO A 125 -14.10 -12.61 -7.39
N LEU A 126 -13.81 -11.45 -6.77
CA LEU A 126 -12.46 -10.87 -6.69
C LEU A 126 -11.83 -11.47 -5.43
N ALA A 127 -10.94 -12.44 -5.61
CA ALA A 127 -10.47 -13.31 -4.53
C ALA A 127 -8.93 -13.29 -4.34
N GLY A 128 -8.23 -12.45 -5.04
CA GLY A 128 -6.79 -12.28 -4.92
C GLY A 128 -6.37 -10.85 -5.23
N ASP A 129 -5.53 -10.30 -4.39
CA ASP A 129 -4.90 -9.00 -4.55
C ASP A 129 -3.50 -9.05 -3.93
N ALA A 130 -2.48 -8.68 -4.68
CA ALA A 130 -1.12 -8.64 -4.17
C ALA A 130 -0.25 -7.70 -5.03
N GLY A 131 0.68 -7.01 -4.39
CA GLY A 131 1.74 -6.30 -5.07
C GLY A 131 2.57 -7.25 -5.94
N ASP A 132 2.98 -6.82 -7.12
CA ASP A 132 3.64 -7.65 -8.14
C ASP A 132 4.89 -8.36 -7.62
N GLN A 133 5.69 -7.68 -6.79
CA GLN A 133 6.92 -8.24 -6.25
C GLN A 133 6.65 -9.29 -5.16
N GLN A 134 5.62 -9.09 -4.33
CA GLN A 134 5.19 -10.06 -3.32
C GLN A 134 4.53 -11.26 -3.99
N ALA A 135 3.69 -11.05 -5.01
CA ALA A 135 3.12 -12.11 -5.83
C ALA A 135 4.20 -12.94 -6.51
N ALA A 136 5.25 -12.29 -7.06
CA ALA A 136 6.39 -12.99 -7.64
C ALA A 136 7.19 -13.80 -6.61
N THR A 137 7.34 -13.30 -5.38
CA THR A 137 7.99 -14.01 -4.28
C THR A 137 7.23 -15.30 -3.94
N TYR A 138 5.92 -15.19 -3.83
CA TYR A 138 5.04 -16.36 -3.65
C TYR A 138 5.11 -17.32 -4.83
N GLY A 139 4.98 -16.82 -6.07
CA GLY A 139 5.01 -17.61 -7.29
C GLY A 139 6.33 -18.34 -7.55
N ASN A 140 7.45 -17.81 -7.00
CA ASN A 140 8.76 -18.51 -6.98
C ASN A 140 8.93 -19.43 -5.77
N ALA A 141 7.85 -19.73 -5.06
CA ALA A 141 7.84 -20.62 -3.89
C ALA A 141 8.82 -20.22 -2.77
N CYS A 142 9.09 -18.92 -2.59
CA CYS A 142 9.93 -18.41 -1.50
C CYS A 142 9.16 -18.41 -0.18
N MET A 143 8.77 -19.59 0.31
CA MET A 143 7.85 -19.78 1.45
C MET A 143 8.56 -19.83 2.81
N LEU A 144 9.86 -20.12 2.83
CA LEU A 144 10.62 -20.25 4.07
C LEU A 144 11.54 -19.06 4.30
N PRO A 145 11.79 -18.67 5.57
CA PRO A 145 12.76 -17.65 5.89
C PRO A 145 14.14 -17.92 5.24
N GLY A 146 14.74 -16.88 4.67
CA GLY A 146 15.99 -16.96 3.95
C GLY A 146 15.86 -17.27 2.44
N MET A 147 14.69 -17.70 1.98
CA MET A 147 14.44 -17.85 0.54
C MET A 147 14.26 -16.49 -0.11
N ALA A 148 14.86 -16.31 -1.29
CA ALA A 148 14.85 -15.04 -2.01
C ALA A 148 14.57 -15.25 -3.49
N LYS A 149 13.93 -14.28 -4.11
CA LYS A 149 13.80 -14.16 -5.56
C LYS A 149 14.46 -12.87 -6.04
N ASN A 150 14.91 -12.85 -7.26
CA ASN A 150 15.40 -11.66 -7.91
C ASN A 150 14.74 -11.52 -9.28
N THR A 151 14.05 -10.40 -9.48
CA THR A 151 13.42 -10.05 -10.76
C THR A 151 14.30 -9.08 -11.51
N TYR A 152 14.68 -9.43 -12.73
CA TYR A 152 15.38 -8.55 -13.67
C TYR A 152 14.40 -8.12 -14.77
N GLY A 153 14.10 -6.84 -14.84
CA GLY A 153 13.24 -6.21 -15.84
C GLY A 153 13.71 -4.78 -16.05
N THR A 154 12.81 -3.84 -16.23
CA THR A 154 13.11 -2.39 -16.25
C THR A 154 13.79 -1.95 -14.96
N GLY A 155 13.42 -2.58 -13.83
CA GLY A 155 14.12 -2.48 -12.55
C GLY A 155 14.58 -3.87 -12.09
N CYS A 156 15.48 -3.90 -11.09
CA CYS A 156 15.94 -5.10 -10.42
C CYS A 156 15.39 -5.12 -9.00
N PHE A 157 14.62 -6.17 -8.65
CA PHE A 157 13.95 -6.27 -7.37
C PHE A 157 14.27 -7.59 -6.69
N LEU A 158 15.19 -7.53 -5.73
CA LEU A 158 15.53 -8.65 -4.85
C LEU A 158 14.63 -8.60 -3.62
N LEU A 159 13.84 -9.65 -3.39
CA LEU A 159 13.06 -9.85 -2.18
C LEU A 159 13.49 -11.13 -1.48
N MET A 160 13.62 -11.05 -0.16
CA MET A 160 13.90 -12.21 0.69
C MET A 160 12.78 -12.33 1.74
N ASN A 161 12.27 -13.55 1.91
CA ASN A 161 11.36 -13.87 2.99
C ASN A 161 12.13 -13.87 4.33
N THR A 162 11.74 -12.99 5.26
CA THR A 162 12.36 -12.89 6.59
C THR A 162 11.58 -13.62 7.68
N GLY A 163 10.48 -14.29 7.32
CA GLY A 163 9.58 -14.95 8.27
C GLY A 163 8.54 -13.99 8.85
N THR A 164 8.22 -14.21 10.12
CA THR A 164 7.15 -13.46 10.82
C THR A 164 7.64 -12.18 11.52
N GLU A 165 8.94 -11.89 11.44
CA GLU A 165 9.54 -10.73 12.09
C GLU A 165 9.97 -9.69 11.05
N ALA A 166 9.54 -8.45 11.25
CA ALA A 166 10.06 -7.31 10.51
C ALA A 166 11.52 -7.06 10.92
N ARG A 167 12.45 -7.24 9.98
CA ARG A 167 13.88 -7.05 10.23
C ARG A 167 14.35 -5.71 9.70
N ARG A 168 14.91 -4.92 10.59
CA ARG A 168 15.56 -3.66 10.20
C ARG A 168 16.90 -3.96 9.52
N SER A 169 17.13 -3.36 8.37
CA SER A 169 18.41 -3.43 7.67
C SER A 169 19.36 -2.32 8.12
N GLU A 170 20.62 -2.66 8.33
CA GLU A 170 21.72 -1.69 8.54
C GLU A 170 22.28 -1.16 7.22
N ASN A 171 21.84 -1.71 6.08
CA ASN A 171 22.33 -1.40 4.73
C ASN A 171 21.27 -0.70 3.86
N ASN A 172 20.30 -0.02 4.48
CA ASN A 172 19.21 0.69 3.78
C ASN A 172 18.32 -0.19 2.89
N LEU A 173 18.25 -1.50 3.16
CA LEU A 173 17.22 -2.34 2.54
C LEU A 173 15.87 -2.04 3.20
N LEU A 174 14.81 -2.17 2.41
CA LEU A 174 13.45 -1.92 2.87
C LEU A 174 12.83 -3.19 3.45
N THR A 175 11.99 -3.04 4.46
CA THR A 175 11.07 -4.09 4.95
C THR A 175 9.67 -3.78 4.47
N THR A 176 8.90 -4.79 4.07
CA THR A 176 7.56 -4.61 3.51
C THR A 176 6.70 -5.84 3.79
#